data_cd0a11defe80f0dd9d81103b14380561
#
_entry.id   cd0a11defe80f0dd9d81103b14380561
#
_cell.length_a   1.000
_cell.length_b   1.000
_cell.length_c   1.000
_cell.angle_alpha   90.00
_cell.angle_beta   90.00
_cell.angle_gamma   90.00
#
_symmetry.space_group_name_H-M   'P 1'
#
loop_
_entity.id
_entity.type
_entity.pdbx_description
1 polymer ?
#
loop_
_entity_poly.entity_id
_entity_poly.type
_entity_poly.pdbx_seq_one_letter_code
_entity_poly.pdbx_strand_id
1 'polypeptide(L)'
;MIIQPLQRTIEHYVSHPELGTDFTVQAKALAAFFDLRERLEAGELRAAEPDPGTPTGWRVNPWVKQGILLGFRLGVLEQSGSGGLSFVDKNTYPARHFSAQDGVRVVPGGSSIRAGAFVARSVVCMPPMYINVGAYVSDGAMVDSHALVGSCAQIGKRVHLSAAAQIGGVLEPVNASPVIIEDDVLVGGNCGVYEGGVIRKGAVLAAGTILTRGTPVFDLVRGEILRATPEAPLIIPENAVVVPGSRAVGKGKGAEWGLSLYAAVIVKYRDEKTDLSTTLEDLLR
;
A
#
# COMPACT_ATOMS: atom_id res chain seq x y z
N MET A 1 -9.93 4.88 22.94
CA MET A 1 -10.20 3.96 24.04
C MET A 1 -11.24 2.86 23.72
N ILE A 2 -11.72 2.72 22.47
CA ILE A 2 -12.75 1.73 22.05
C ILE A 2 -12.16 0.61 21.15
N ILE A 3 -10.85 0.63 20.87
CA ILE A 3 -10.18 -0.32 19.94
C ILE A 3 -9.99 -1.70 20.58
N GLN A 4 -9.61 -1.77 21.86
CA GLN A 4 -9.34 -3.05 22.54
C GLN A 4 -10.53 -4.04 22.58
N PRO A 5 -11.79 -3.61 22.77
CA PRO A 5 -12.91 -4.54 22.72
C PRO A 5 -13.10 -5.14 21.31
N LEU A 6 -12.99 -4.33 20.26
CA LEU A 6 -13.12 -4.82 18.88
C LEU A 6 -11.98 -5.77 18.51
N GLN A 7 -10.75 -5.45 18.86
CA GLN A 7 -9.61 -6.33 18.64
C GLN A 7 -9.83 -7.72 19.25
N ARG A 8 -10.19 -7.79 20.53
CA ARG A 8 -10.46 -9.07 21.22
C ARG A 8 -11.60 -9.85 20.55
N THR A 9 -12.62 -9.15 20.10
CA THR A 9 -13.75 -9.77 19.40
C THR A 9 -13.32 -10.37 18.05
N ILE A 10 -12.53 -9.65 17.25
CA ILE A 10 -11.98 -10.15 15.99
C ILE A 10 -11.08 -11.36 16.23
N GLU A 11 -10.11 -11.25 17.16
CA GLU A 11 -9.19 -12.34 17.50
C GLU A 11 -9.93 -13.59 17.98
N HIS A 12 -11.01 -13.42 18.76
CA HIS A 12 -11.89 -14.51 19.17
C HIS A 12 -12.53 -15.23 17.98
N TYR A 13 -13.13 -14.50 17.04
CA TYR A 13 -13.84 -15.12 15.91
C TYR A 13 -12.91 -15.68 14.84
N VAL A 14 -11.73 -15.13 14.65
CA VAL A 14 -10.74 -15.67 13.69
C VAL A 14 -10.42 -17.15 13.98
N SER A 15 -10.33 -17.50 15.25
CA SER A 15 -10.00 -18.86 15.72
C SER A 15 -11.20 -19.67 16.23
N HIS A 16 -12.43 -19.14 16.13
CA HIS A 16 -13.60 -19.80 16.69
C HIS A 16 -13.94 -21.09 15.92
N PRO A 17 -14.03 -22.25 16.59
CA PRO A 17 -14.21 -23.55 15.92
C PRO A 17 -15.54 -23.67 15.17
N GLU A 18 -16.59 -23.01 15.66
CA GLU A 18 -17.94 -23.07 15.09
C GLU A 18 -18.23 -21.98 14.06
N LEU A 19 -17.24 -21.18 13.67
CA LEU A 19 -17.43 -20.08 12.71
C LEU A 19 -18.03 -20.54 11.37
N GLY A 20 -17.76 -21.78 10.95
CA GLY A 20 -18.28 -22.35 9.70
C GLY A 20 -19.61 -23.08 9.83
N THR A 21 -20.11 -23.33 11.05
CA THR A 21 -21.23 -24.25 11.30
C THR A 21 -22.38 -23.65 12.13
N ASP A 22 -22.09 -22.68 13.00
CA ASP A 22 -23.11 -22.03 13.83
C ASP A 22 -23.51 -20.66 13.26
N PHE A 23 -24.78 -20.52 12.93
CA PHE A 23 -25.31 -19.28 12.34
C PHE A 23 -25.22 -18.08 13.30
N THR A 24 -25.40 -18.30 14.61
CA THR A 24 -25.31 -17.24 15.62
C THR A 24 -23.88 -16.72 15.74
N VAL A 25 -22.91 -17.64 15.72
CA VAL A 25 -21.48 -17.30 15.72
C VAL A 25 -21.12 -16.51 14.46
N GLN A 26 -21.57 -16.96 13.29
CA GLN A 26 -21.34 -16.27 12.02
C GLN A 26 -21.92 -14.85 12.02
N ALA A 27 -23.16 -14.67 12.50
CA ALA A 27 -23.82 -13.37 12.56
C ALA A 27 -23.06 -12.38 13.45
N LYS A 28 -22.60 -12.82 14.63
CA LYS A 28 -21.79 -11.99 15.55
C LYS A 28 -20.42 -11.66 14.96
N ALA A 29 -19.75 -12.62 14.32
CA ALA A 29 -18.48 -12.42 13.65
C ALA A 29 -18.62 -11.41 12.49
N LEU A 30 -19.70 -11.50 11.72
CA LEU A 30 -19.99 -10.58 10.63
C LEU A 30 -20.26 -9.15 11.14
N ALA A 31 -20.98 -9.00 12.26
CA ALA A 31 -21.18 -7.69 12.88
C ALA A 31 -19.85 -7.06 13.34
N ALA A 32 -18.96 -7.83 13.97
CA ALA A 32 -17.63 -7.37 14.35
C ALA A 32 -16.76 -7.00 13.14
N PHE A 33 -16.86 -7.77 12.07
CA PHE A 33 -16.18 -7.46 10.82
C PHE A 33 -16.70 -6.15 10.20
N PHE A 34 -18.00 -5.90 10.18
CA PHE A 34 -18.55 -4.65 9.65
C PHE A 34 -18.11 -3.43 10.49
N ASP A 35 -18.07 -3.52 11.82
CA ASP A 35 -17.49 -2.45 12.68
C ASP A 35 -16.00 -2.20 12.32
N LEU A 36 -15.20 -3.26 12.14
CA LEU A 36 -13.82 -3.14 11.70
C LEU A 36 -13.73 -2.42 10.33
N ARG A 37 -14.54 -2.84 9.36
CA ARG A 37 -14.53 -2.29 8.00
C ARG A 37 -14.91 -0.80 8.00
N GLU A 38 -15.95 -0.41 8.73
CA GLU A 38 -16.38 0.99 8.86
C GLU A 38 -15.28 1.87 9.45
N ARG A 39 -14.60 1.38 10.52
CA ARG A 39 -13.48 2.12 11.12
C ARG A 39 -12.25 2.20 10.22
N LEU A 40 -11.99 1.17 9.42
CA LEU A 40 -10.95 1.23 8.37
C LEU A 40 -11.30 2.30 7.35
N GLU A 41 -12.55 2.35 6.86
CA GLU A 41 -13.03 3.35 5.89
C GLU A 41 -13.05 4.77 6.44
N ALA A 42 -13.24 4.93 7.76
CA ALA A 42 -13.15 6.20 8.47
C ALA A 42 -11.70 6.64 8.76
N GLY A 43 -10.72 5.75 8.56
CA GLY A 43 -9.31 6.02 8.89
C GLY A 43 -8.99 5.97 10.39
N GLU A 44 -9.92 5.47 11.22
CA GLU A 44 -9.73 5.29 12.66
C GLU A 44 -8.81 4.10 12.98
N LEU A 45 -8.76 3.13 12.07
CA LEU A 45 -7.93 1.93 12.17
C LEU A 45 -7.02 1.82 10.95
N ARG A 46 -5.82 1.27 11.17
CA ARG A 46 -4.83 1.06 10.10
C ARG A 46 -4.17 -0.31 10.26
N ALA A 47 -3.78 -0.93 9.14
CA ALA A 47 -2.99 -2.16 9.12
C ALA A 47 -1.55 -1.96 9.65
N ALA A 48 -1.03 -0.74 9.53
CA ALA A 48 0.17 -0.29 10.22
C ALA A 48 0.05 1.21 10.53
N GLU A 49 0.67 1.64 11.61
CA GLU A 49 0.65 3.03 12.05
C GLU A 49 2.04 3.53 12.45
N PRO A 50 2.32 4.83 12.35
CA PRO A 50 3.59 5.40 12.77
C PRO A 50 3.87 5.08 14.24
N ASP A 51 5.07 4.59 14.53
CA ASP A 51 5.55 4.30 15.88
C ASP A 51 7.08 4.49 15.93
N PRO A 52 7.55 5.67 16.39
CA PRO A 52 8.98 5.96 16.49
C PRO A 52 9.76 4.99 17.38
N GLY A 53 9.09 4.22 18.24
CA GLY A 53 9.69 3.22 19.11
C GLY A 53 10.11 1.93 18.38
N THR A 54 9.76 1.76 17.12
CA THR A 54 10.13 0.59 16.33
C THR A 54 11.31 0.87 15.39
N PRO A 55 12.10 -0.14 15.02
CA PRO A 55 13.23 0.05 14.09
C PRO A 55 12.83 0.61 12.72
N THR A 56 11.61 0.31 12.28
CA THR A 56 11.06 0.82 11.01
C THR A 56 10.33 2.13 11.16
N GLY A 57 10.11 2.65 12.38
CA GLY A 57 9.24 3.79 12.65
C GLY A 57 7.75 3.49 12.47
N TRP A 58 7.40 2.20 12.27
CA TRP A 58 6.04 1.75 12.00
C TRP A 58 5.71 0.48 12.78
N ARG A 59 4.53 0.46 13.38
CA ARG A 59 3.99 -0.70 14.07
C ARG A 59 2.91 -1.35 13.22
N VAL A 60 3.05 -2.64 12.95
CA VAL A 60 2.03 -3.46 12.27
C VAL A 60 0.92 -3.81 13.26
N ASN A 61 -0.33 -3.81 12.80
CA ASN A 61 -1.51 -4.24 13.54
C ASN A 61 -2.02 -5.59 12.97
N PRO A 62 -1.45 -6.74 13.39
CA PRO A 62 -1.79 -8.04 12.82
C PRO A 62 -3.27 -8.38 12.94
N TRP A 63 -3.92 -7.99 14.06
CA TRP A 63 -5.34 -8.22 14.29
C TRP A 63 -6.24 -7.55 13.25
N VAL A 64 -5.83 -6.40 12.70
CA VAL A 64 -6.55 -5.72 11.61
C VAL A 64 -6.52 -6.58 10.35
N LYS A 65 -5.35 -7.12 10.00
CA LYS A 65 -5.23 -8.03 8.86
C LYS A 65 -6.01 -9.33 9.07
N GLN A 66 -5.99 -9.88 10.29
CA GLN A 66 -6.82 -11.04 10.65
C GLN A 66 -8.31 -10.75 10.48
N GLY A 67 -8.75 -9.54 10.87
CA GLY A 67 -10.13 -9.11 10.66
C GLY A 67 -10.50 -8.97 9.19
N ILE A 68 -9.57 -8.47 8.36
CA ILE A 68 -9.76 -8.45 6.90
C ILE A 68 -9.89 -9.88 6.35
N LEU A 69 -9.02 -10.80 6.76
CA LEU A 69 -9.13 -12.21 6.35
C LEU A 69 -10.44 -12.87 6.83
N LEU A 70 -10.90 -12.53 8.03
CA LEU A 70 -12.20 -12.96 8.55
C LEU A 70 -13.34 -12.51 7.62
N GLY A 71 -13.30 -11.28 7.12
CA GLY A 71 -14.27 -10.78 6.16
C GLY A 71 -14.28 -11.58 4.85
N PHE A 72 -13.11 -11.97 4.33
CA PHE A 72 -13.04 -12.85 3.15
C PHE A 72 -13.62 -14.25 3.43
N ARG A 73 -13.42 -14.77 4.63
CA ARG A 73 -13.93 -16.08 5.06
C ARG A 73 -15.45 -16.06 5.23
N LEU A 74 -16.00 -14.98 5.79
CA LEU A 74 -17.45 -14.83 6.05
C LEU A 74 -18.25 -14.46 4.80
N GLY A 75 -17.64 -13.73 3.86
CA GLY A 75 -18.31 -13.28 2.65
C GLY A 75 -18.67 -14.42 1.70
N VAL A 76 -19.79 -14.24 1.00
CA VAL A 76 -20.24 -15.13 -0.09
C VAL A 76 -20.10 -14.40 -1.42
N LEU A 77 -19.99 -15.14 -2.52
CA LEU A 77 -19.99 -14.56 -3.84
C LEU A 77 -21.36 -13.99 -4.16
N GLU A 78 -21.39 -12.75 -4.56
CA GLU A 78 -22.60 -12.02 -4.95
C GLU A 78 -22.35 -11.29 -6.27
N GLN A 79 -23.35 -11.33 -7.14
CA GLN A 79 -23.31 -10.57 -8.39
C GLN A 79 -23.71 -9.14 -8.13
N SER A 80 -22.92 -8.22 -8.61
CA SER A 80 -23.21 -6.79 -8.59
C SER A 80 -22.93 -6.19 -9.96
N GLY A 81 -23.43 -4.98 -10.22
CA GLY A 81 -23.16 -4.30 -11.48
C GLY A 81 -23.66 -2.87 -11.48
N SER A 82 -23.04 -2.06 -12.31
CA SER A 82 -23.43 -0.68 -12.58
C SER A 82 -23.00 -0.28 -13.98
N GLY A 83 -23.83 0.49 -14.68
CA GLY A 83 -23.47 1.05 -15.99
C GLY A 83 -23.18 0.01 -17.08
N GLY A 84 -23.81 -1.16 -17.05
CA GLY A 84 -23.59 -2.23 -18.03
C GLY A 84 -22.41 -3.16 -17.74
N LEU A 85 -21.69 -2.93 -16.62
CA LEU A 85 -20.64 -3.83 -16.13
C LEU A 85 -21.22 -4.80 -15.10
N SER A 86 -20.78 -6.04 -15.13
CA SER A 86 -21.15 -7.09 -14.17
C SER A 86 -19.92 -7.58 -13.44
N PHE A 87 -20.04 -7.67 -12.12
CA PHE A 87 -18.98 -8.13 -11.24
C PHE A 87 -19.49 -9.27 -10.36
N VAL A 88 -18.59 -10.17 -9.96
CA VAL A 88 -18.88 -11.22 -8.97
C VAL A 88 -17.75 -11.19 -7.95
N ASP A 89 -18.06 -10.80 -6.72
CA ASP A 89 -17.06 -10.73 -5.62
C ASP A 89 -17.74 -11.03 -4.28
N LYS A 90 -16.94 -11.07 -3.22
CA LYS A 90 -17.41 -11.20 -1.85
C LYS A 90 -18.30 -10.02 -1.46
N ASN A 91 -19.51 -10.29 -1.03
CA ASN A 91 -20.46 -9.26 -0.58
C ASN A 91 -20.00 -8.45 0.64
N THR A 92 -19.00 -8.95 1.37
CA THR A 92 -18.31 -8.24 2.45
C THR A 92 -17.42 -7.11 1.96
N TYR A 93 -17.04 -7.10 0.65
CA TYR A 93 -16.11 -6.15 0.06
C TYR A 93 -16.61 -5.53 -1.25
N PRO A 94 -17.77 -4.86 -1.23
CA PRO A 94 -18.24 -4.14 -2.42
C PRO A 94 -17.27 -3.00 -2.80
N ALA A 95 -17.45 -2.44 -3.99
CA ALA A 95 -16.81 -1.18 -4.33
C ALA A 95 -17.38 -0.03 -3.49
N ARG A 96 -16.50 0.90 -3.06
CA ARG A 96 -16.93 2.15 -2.42
C ARG A 96 -17.52 3.11 -3.44
N HIS A 97 -18.53 3.85 -3.00
CA HIS A 97 -19.11 4.97 -3.75
C HIS A 97 -18.77 6.28 -3.04
N PHE A 98 -18.43 7.29 -3.80
CA PHE A 98 -18.08 8.61 -3.32
C PHE A 98 -19.08 9.65 -3.84
N SER A 99 -19.40 10.60 -2.99
CA SER A 99 -20.19 11.79 -3.29
C SER A 99 -19.28 13.03 -3.30
N ALA A 100 -19.77 14.14 -3.81
CA ALA A 100 -19.02 15.39 -3.78
C ALA A 100 -18.69 15.87 -2.35
N GLN A 101 -19.50 15.48 -1.34
CA GLN A 101 -19.30 15.82 0.06
C GLN A 101 -18.09 15.09 0.68
N ASP A 102 -17.70 13.93 0.14
CA ASP A 102 -16.54 13.19 0.60
C ASP A 102 -15.22 13.90 0.26
N GLY A 103 -15.25 14.82 -0.71
CA GLY A 103 -14.08 15.62 -1.10
C GLY A 103 -12.96 14.79 -1.75
N VAL A 104 -13.28 13.61 -2.25
CA VAL A 104 -12.39 12.75 -3.03
C VAL A 104 -12.72 12.92 -4.51
N ARG A 105 -11.73 13.19 -5.33
CA ARG A 105 -11.91 13.32 -6.78
C ARG A 105 -11.65 11.98 -7.46
N VAL A 106 -12.71 11.26 -7.84
CA VAL A 106 -12.60 10.03 -8.64
C VAL A 106 -12.97 10.37 -10.09
N VAL A 107 -11.97 10.40 -10.96
CA VAL A 107 -12.16 10.75 -12.37
C VAL A 107 -12.84 9.59 -13.11
N PRO A 108 -13.85 9.85 -13.97
CA PRO A 108 -14.52 8.78 -14.70
C PRO A 108 -13.57 7.96 -15.58
N GLY A 109 -13.74 6.63 -15.62
CA GLY A 109 -12.93 5.76 -16.48
C GLY A 109 -12.56 4.40 -15.90
N GLY A 110 -13.36 3.85 -14.97
CA GLY A 110 -13.23 2.46 -14.52
C GLY A 110 -12.31 2.25 -13.32
N SER A 111 -12.05 3.30 -12.54
CA SER A 111 -11.37 3.16 -11.23
C SER A 111 -12.22 2.37 -10.25
N SER A 112 -11.58 1.61 -9.35
CA SER A 112 -12.27 0.90 -8.27
C SER A 112 -11.55 1.07 -6.94
N ILE A 113 -12.31 1.35 -5.90
CA ILE A 113 -11.86 1.45 -4.52
C ILE A 113 -12.68 0.45 -3.71
N ARG A 114 -12.03 -0.51 -3.10
CA ARG A 114 -12.70 -1.59 -2.36
C ARG A 114 -13.12 -1.13 -0.97
N ALA A 115 -14.27 -1.60 -0.50
CA ALA A 115 -14.71 -1.40 0.88
C ALA A 115 -13.62 -1.82 1.87
N GLY A 116 -13.47 -1.08 2.97
CA GLY A 116 -12.39 -1.26 3.94
C GLY A 116 -11.08 -0.53 3.57
N ALA A 117 -11.04 0.24 2.49
CA ALA A 117 -9.93 1.16 2.21
C ALA A 117 -10.27 2.57 2.71
N PHE A 118 -9.33 3.25 3.34
CA PHE A 118 -9.43 4.68 3.65
C PHE A 118 -8.85 5.51 2.52
N VAL A 119 -9.62 6.51 2.09
CA VAL A 119 -9.17 7.54 1.14
C VAL A 119 -9.55 8.89 1.72
N ALA A 120 -8.55 9.71 2.04
CA ALA A 120 -8.74 11.00 2.65
C ALA A 120 -9.36 12.01 1.68
N ARG A 121 -9.89 13.09 2.23
CA ARG A 121 -10.30 14.26 1.45
C ARG A 121 -9.13 14.79 0.63
N SER A 122 -9.41 15.47 -0.48
CA SER A 122 -8.39 15.99 -1.41
C SER A 122 -7.56 14.97 -2.18
N VAL A 123 -7.79 13.67 -2.00
CA VAL A 123 -7.16 12.64 -2.84
C VAL A 123 -7.73 12.69 -4.25
N VAL A 124 -6.84 12.55 -5.24
CA VAL A 124 -7.20 12.45 -6.65
C VAL A 124 -6.91 11.05 -7.17
N CYS A 125 -7.92 10.42 -7.77
CA CYS A 125 -7.86 9.09 -8.36
C CYS A 125 -8.06 9.20 -9.87
N MET A 126 -7.00 8.97 -10.65
CA MET A 126 -7.03 8.99 -12.12
C MET A 126 -7.31 7.60 -12.69
N PRO A 127 -8.13 7.50 -13.76
CA PRO A 127 -8.63 6.21 -14.23
C PRO A 127 -7.66 5.51 -15.20
N PRO A 128 -7.78 4.17 -15.29
CA PRO A 128 -8.30 3.28 -14.27
C PRO A 128 -7.24 3.04 -13.20
N MET A 129 -7.60 3.13 -11.93
CA MET A 129 -6.71 2.76 -10.83
C MET A 129 -7.43 1.79 -9.88
N TYR A 130 -6.68 1.13 -8.98
CA TYR A 130 -7.27 0.23 -8.00
C TYR A 130 -6.70 0.45 -6.60
N ILE A 131 -7.56 0.63 -5.60
CA ILE A 131 -7.22 0.68 -4.18
C ILE A 131 -7.90 -0.48 -3.46
N ASN A 132 -7.11 -1.36 -2.85
CA ASN A 132 -7.59 -2.58 -2.21
C ASN A 132 -7.88 -2.37 -0.72
N VAL A 133 -8.57 -3.35 -0.11
CA VAL A 133 -8.98 -3.38 1.29
C VAL A 133 -7.81 -3.15 2.25
N GLY A 134 -8.04 -2.43 3.33
CA GLY A 134 -7.03 -2.11 4.35
C GLY A 134 -5.99 -1.08 3.93
N ALA A 135 -6.00 -0.65 2.65
CA ALA A 135 -5.15 0.44 2.21
C ALA A 135 -5.54 1.75 2.90
N TYR A 136 -4.55 2.58 3.19
CA TYR A 136 -4.71 3.90 3.76
C TYR A 136 -4.07 4.93 2.84
N VAL A 137 -4.86 5.81 2.24
CA VAL A 137 -4.40 6.86 1.33
C VAL A 137 -4.68 8.22 1.96
N SER A 138 -3.63 8.95 2.33
CA SER A 138 -3.70 10.19 3.09
C SER A 138 -3.93 11.42 2.21
N ASP A 139 -4.12 12.57 2.87
CA ASP A 139 -4.53 13.83 2.27
C ASP A 139 -3.60 14.31 1.16
N GLY A 140 -4.16 14.84 0.10
CA GLY A 140 -3.43 15.42 -1.03
C GLY A 140 -2.65 14.41 -1.86
N ALA A 141 -2.81 13.10 -1.63
CA ALA A 141 -2.19 12.10 -2.48
C ALA A 141 -2.87 12.04 -3.85
N MET A 142 -2.09 11.67 -4.87
CA MET A 142 -2.57 11.35 -6.21
C MET A 142 -2.28 9.89 -6.54
N VAL A 143 -3.29 9.16 -6.95
CA VAL A 143 -3.19 7.79 -7.47
C VAL A 143 -3.51 7.84 -8.95
N ASP A 144 -2.47 7.82 -9.78
CA ASP A 144 -2.58 8.05 -11.21
C ASP A 144 -3.08 6.79 -11.98
N SER A 145 -3.27 6.95 -13.28
CA SER A 145 -3.84 5.92 -14.17
C SER A 145 -3.06 4.61 -14.10
N HIS A 146 -3.78 3.50 -14.02
CA HIS A 146 -3.23 2.14 -13.89
C HIS A 146 -2.42 1.88 -12.60
N ALA A 147 -2.36 2.83 -11.67
CA ALA A 147 -1.68 2.58 -10.40
C ALA A 147 -2.48 1.61 -9.51
N LEU A 148 -1.74 0.81 -8.75
CA LEU A 148 -2.27 -0.11 -7.75
C LEU A 148 -1.84 0.34 -6.36
N VAL A 149 -2.79 0.47 -5.44
CA VAL A 149 -2.55 0.49 -3.99
C VAL A 149 -3.04 -0.84 -3.42
N GLY A 150 -2.12 -1.74 -3.16
CA GLY A 150 -2.39 -3.10 -2.70
C GLY A 150 -2.95 -3.15 -1.27
N SER A 151 -3.45 -4.32 -0.89
CA SER A 151 -4.05 -4.53 0.43
C SER A 151 -3.13 -4.07 1.56
N CYS A 152 -3.67 -3.32 2.50
CA CYS A 152 -2.97 -2.83 3.68
C CYS A 152 -1.85 -1.82 3.44
N ALA A 153 -1.53 -1.45 2.20
CA ALA A 153 -0.50 -0.46 1.90
C ALA A 153 -0.83 0.90 2.55
N GLN A 154 0.20 1.60 3.01
CA GLN A 154 0.08 2.88 3.70
C GLN A 154 0.70 3.98 2.84
N ILE A 155 -0.13 4.91 2.36
CA ILE A 155 0.27 6.01 1.51
C ILE A 155 0.14 7.31 2.30
N GLY A 156 1.25 8.01 2.45
CA GLY A 156 1.36 9.27 3.19
C GLY A 156 0.75 10.46 2.47
N LYS A 157 0.84 11.62 3.11
CA LYS A 157 0.30 12.88 2.59
C LYS A 157 1.08 13.36 1.37
N ARG A 158 0.38 13.93 0.39
CA ARG A 158 0.95 14.53 -0.82
C ARG A 158 1.84 13.57 -1.63
N VAL A 159 1.68 12.28 -1.43
CA VAL A 159 2.34 11.26 -2.26
C VAL A 159 1.77 11.31 -3.66
N HIS A 160 2.63 11.25 -4.66
CA HIS A 160 2.22 11.02 -6.03
C HIS A 160 2.64 9.60 -6.47
N LEU A 161 1.66 8.75 -6.70
CA LEU A 161 1.83 7.48 -7.38
C LEU A 161 1.57 7.70 -8.87
N SER A 162 2.64 7.88 -9.65
CA SER A 162 2.52 8.15 -11.09
C SER A 162 1.95 6.93 -11.85
N ALA A 163 1.64 7.14 -13.13
CA ALA A 163 0.97 6.14 -13.96
C ALA A 163 1.62 4.75 -13.89
N ALA A 164 0.79 3.74 -13.68
CA ALA A 164 1.19 2.34 -13.54
C ALA A 164 2.15 2.04 -12.37
N ALA A 165 2.24 2.91 -11.36
CA ALA A 165 2.96 2.60 -10.13
C ALA A 165 2.26 1.46 -9.37
N GLN A 166 3.02 0.44 -8.96
CA GLN A 166 2.51 -0.75 -8.31
C GLN A 166 2.97 -0.80 -6.85
N ILE A 167 2.08 -0.46 -5.92
CA ILE A 167 2.32 -0.61 -4.50
C ILE A 167 1.73 -1.94 -4.05
N GLY A 168 2.61 -2.91 -3.78
CA GLY A 168 2.23 -4.29 -3.47
C GLY A 168 1.39 -4.41 -2.21
N GLY A 169 0.44 -5.33 -2.24
CA GLY A 169 -0.34 -5.71 -1.07
C GLY A 169 0.39 -6.73 -0.20
N VAL A 170 0.31 -6.58 1.12
CA VAL A 170 0.84 -7.54 2.09
C VAL A 170 -0.24 -7.84 3.12
N LEU A 171 -1.18 -8.70 2.76
CA LEU A 171 -2.22 -9.17 3.67
C LEU A 171 -1.72 -10.37 4.49
N GLU A 172 -1.04 -11.29 3.84
CA GLU A 172 -0.43 -12.48 4.45
C GLU A 172 1.09 -12.51 4.17
N PRO A 173 1.90 -12.97 5.14
CA PRO A 173 1.52 -13.30 6.51
C PRO A 173 1.11 -12.05 7.31
N VAL A 174 0.19 -12.23 8.28
CA VAL A 174 -0.41 -11.09 9.02
C VAL A 174 0.61 -10.24 9.77
N ASN A 175 1.73 -10.84 10.21
CA ASN A 175 2.81 -10.14 10.92
C ASN A 175 3.75 -9.36 10.00
N ALA A 176 3.73 -9.62 8.69
CA ALA A 176 4.61 -8.92 7.76
C ALA A 176 4.22 -7.43 7.67
N SER A 177 5.21 -6.56 7.56
CA SER A 177 4.96 -5.14 7.29
C SER A 177 4.22 -4.96 5.96
N PRO A 178 3.17 -4.15 5.89
CA PRO A 178 2.66 -3.69 4.60
C PRO A 178 3.70 -2.77 3.93
N VAL A 179 3.51 -2.52 2.64
CA VAL A 179 4.30 -1.49 1.96
C VAL A 179 3.90 -0.12 2.51
N ILE A 180 4.91 0.70 2.79
CA ILE A 180 4.75 2.04 3.36
C ILE A 180 5.43 3.06 2.47
N ILE A 181 4.67 4.03 2.01
CA ILE A 181 5.13 5.20 1.27
C ILE A 181 4.85 6.40 2.17
N GLU A 182 5.89 7.01 2.73
CA GLU A 182 5.73 8.15 3.65
C GLU A 182 5.39 9.44 2.90
N ASP A 183 5.19 10.53 3.64
CA ASP A 183 4.75 11.82 3.12
C ASP A 183 5.70 12.37 2.04
N ASP A 184 5.17 13.14 1.09
CA ASP A 184 5.94 13.89 0.08
C ASP A 184 6.78 13.03 -0.87
N VAL A 185 6.51 11.72 -0.95
CA VAL A 185 7.20 10.79 -1.85
C VAL A 185 6.62 10.88 -3.27
N LEU A 186 7.52 10.93 -4.25
CA LEU A 186 7.18 10.75 -5.65
C LEU A 186 7.55 9.33 -6.11
N VAL A 187 6.57 8.54 -6.50
CA VAL A 187 6.77 7.22 -7.13
C VAL A 187 6.55 7.36 -8.63
N GLY A 188 7.63 7.33 -9.39
CA GLY A 188 7.62 7.48 -10.85
C GLY A 188 6.82 6.39 -11.58
N GLY A 189 6.49 6.65 -12.82
CA GLY A 189 5.71 5.73 -13.66
C GLY A 189 6.35 4.35 -13.78
N ASN A 190 5.52 3.30 -13.80
CA ASN A 190 5.95 1.89 -13.86
C ASN A 190 6.91 1.46 -12.73
N CYS A 191 6.95 2.19 -11.62
CA CYS A 191 7.67 1.74 -10.44
C CYS A 191 6.92 0.61 -9.72
N GLY A 192 7.66 -0.23 -9.00
CA GLY A 192 7.09 -1.26 -8.14
C GLY A 192 7.74 -1.25 -6.75
N VAL A 193 6.92 -1.22 -5.70
CA VAL A 193 7.38 -1.37 -4.30
C VAL A 193 6.62 -2.52 -3.68
N TYR A 194 7.33 -3.56 -3.26
CA TYR A 194 6.75 -4.83 -2.83
C TYR A 194 7.30 -5.29 -1.47
N GLU A 195 6.68 -6.34 -0.93
CA GLU A 195 7.19 -7.13 0.22
C GLU A 195 7.54 -6.29 1.46
N GLY A 196 6.67 -5.33 1.78
CA GLY A 196 6.79 -4.51 2.99
C GLY A 196 7.84 -3.41 2.92
N GLY A 197 8.34 -3.09 1.73
CA GLY A 197 9.28 -1.98 1.55
C GLY A 197 8.79 -0.68 2.15
N VAL A 198 9.70 0.08 2.76
CA VAL A 198 9.43 1.40 3.37
C VAL A 198 10.17 2.46 2.57
N ILE A 199 9.42 3.39 2.00
CA ILE A 199 9.96 4.55 1.30
C ILE A 199 9.78 5.76 2.21
N ARG A 200 10.89 6.29 2.70
CA ARG A 200 10.88 7.39 3.67
C ARG A 200 10.48 8.70 3.01
N LYS A 201 10.03 9.61 3.86
CA LYS A 201 9.55 10.94 3.50
C LYS A 201 10.44 11.62 2.44
N GLY A 202 9.79 12.25 1.47
CA GLY A 202 10.43 13.06 0.45
C GLY A 202 11.28 12.28 -0.57
N ALA A 203 11.38 10.95 -0.49
CA ALA A 203 12.13 10.18 -1.47
C ALA A 203 11.48 10.24 -2.86
N VAL A 204 12.28 10.08 -3.89
CA VAL A 204 11.87 10.04 -5.30
C VAL A 204 12.32 8.71 -5.91
N LEU A 205 11.38 7.94 -6.43
CA LEU A 205 11.67 6.77 -7.26
C LEU A 205 11.49 7.17 -8.73
N ALA A 206 12.57 7.21 -9.49
CA ALA A 206 12.51 7.49 -10.93
C ALA A 206 11.76 6.35 -11.65
N ALA A 207 11.14 6.69 -12.79
CA ALA A 207 10.34 5.74 -13.56
C ALA A 207 11.06 4.40 -13.80
N GLY A 208 10.32 3.30 -13.61
CA GLY A 208 10.84 1.94 -13.78
C GLY A 208 11.66 1.40 -12.61
N THR A 209 11.73 2.09 -11.48
CA THR A 209 12.41 1.58 -10.28
C THR A 209 11.57 0.47 -9.62
N ILE A 210 12.15 -0.72 -9.49
CA ILE A 210 11.50 -1.90 -8.88
C ILE A 210 12.22 -2.28 -7.59
N LEU A 211 11.50 -2.25 -6.47
CA LEU A 211 11.99 -2.56 -5.14
C LEU A 211 11.25 -3.76 -4.57
N THR A 212 11.99 -4.82 -4.34
CA THR A 212 11.54 -6.03 -3.64
C THR A 212 12.44 -6.27 -2.43
N ARG A 213 12.09 -7.24 -1.60
CA ARG A 213 12.96 -7.66 -0.50
C ARG A 213 14.36 -8.08 -0.96
N GLY A 214 14.47 -8.66 -2.15
CA GLY A 214 15.74 -9.13 -2.72
C GLY A 214 16.53 -8.05 -3.48
N THR A 215 15.95 -6.88 -3.74
CA THR A 215 16.60 -5.83 -4.53
C THR A 215 17.71 -5.14 -3.73
N PRO A 216 18.98 -5.21 -4.16
CA PRO A 216 20.02 -4.40 -3.55
C PRO A 216 19.89 -2.95 -4.04
N VAL A 217 20.05 -1.98 -3.14
CA VAL A 217 20.07 -0.55 -3.45
C VAL A 217 21.46 0.00 -3.17
N PHE A 218 22.14 0.48 -4.21
CA PHE A 218 23.49 1.03 -4.11
C PHE A 218 23.41 2.53 -3.88
N ASP A 219 23.79 2.98 -2.69
CA ASP A 219 23.86 4.40 -2.37
C ASP A 219 25.24 4.93 -2.75
N LEU A 220 25.31 5.66 -3.88
CA LEU A 220 26.56 6.24 -4.38
C LEU A 220 26.98 7.47 -3.57
N VAL A 221 26.09 8.09 -2.82
CA VAL A 221 26.40 9.28 -2.02
C VAL A 221 27.05 8.88 -0.71
N ARG A 222 26.52 7.84 -0.05
CA ARG A 222 27.01 7.35 1.24
C ARG A 222 28.02 6.21 1.11
N GLY A 223 28.16 5.62 -0.06
CA GLY A 223 29.08 4.51 -0.30
C GLY A 223 28.62 3.21 0.35
N GLU A 224 27.32 2.98 0.50
CA GLU A 224 26.75 1.80 1.15
C GLU A 224 25.78 1.03 0.27
N ILE A 225 25.47 -0.22 0.66
CA ILE A 225 24.48 -1.04 -0.05
C ILE A 225 23.35 -1.36 0.93
N LEU A 226 22.16 -0.83 0.65
CA LEU A 226 20.97 -1.09 1.44
C LEU A 226 20.35 -2.43 1.03
N ARG A 227 19.94 -3.22 2.01
CA ARG A 227 19.27 -4.51 1.82
C ARG A 227 18.23 -4.73 2.90
N ALA A 228 17.21 -5.49 2.59
CA ALA A 228 16.36 -6.06 3.63
C ALA A 228 17.14 -7.13 4.42
N THR A 229 16.75 -7.31 5.67
CA THR A 229 17.23 -8.40 6.54
C THR A 229 16.06 -9.33 6.92
N PRO A 230 16.29 -10.46 7.58
CA PRO A 230 15.20 -11.27 8.12
C PRO A 230 14.27 -10.47 9.04
N GLU A 231 14.82 -9.50 9.79
CA GLU A 231 14.12 -8.71 10.82
C GLU A 231 13.54 -7.41 10.31
N ALA A 232 14.03 -6.89 9.16
CA ALA A 232 13.61 -5.59 8.63
C ALA A 232 13.38 -5.61 7.12
N PRO A 233 12.34 -4.92 6.61
CA PRO A 233 12.14 -4.75 5.17
C PRO A 233 13.24 -3.87 4.55
N LEU A 234 13.23 -3.77 3.22
CA LEU A 234 14.04 -2.77 2.53
C LEU A 234 13.53 -1.36 2.88
N ILE A 235 14.43 -0.49 3.31
CA ILE A 235 14.12 0.90 3.68
C ILE A 235 14.90 1.84 2.77
N ILE A 236 14.19 2.68 2.02
CA ILE A 236 14.79 3.78 1.26
C ILE A 236 14.84 5.02 2.16
N PRO A 237 16.02 5.65 2.30
CA PRO A 237 16.20 6.81 3.17
C PRO A 237 15.36 8.03 2.75
N GLU A 238 15.15 8.94 3.71
CA GLU A 238 14.50 10.23 3.43
C GLU A 238 15.22 11.01 2.34
N ASN A 239 14.44 11.63 1.46
CA ASN A 239 14.91 12.47 0.38
C ASN A 239 15.82 11.77 -0.65
N ALA A 240 15.99 10.45 -0.58
CA ALA A 240 16.80 9.71 -1.57
C ALA A 240 16.17 9.76 -2.96
N VAL A 241 16.97 10.01 -3.98
CA VAL A 241 16.58 9.90 -5.40
C VAL A 241 17.12 8.59 -5.94
N VAL A 242 16.20 7.66 -6.19
CA VAL A 242 16.50 6.28 -6.61
C VAL A 242 16.19 6.12 -8.08
N VAL A 243 17.12 5.58 -8.83
CA VAL A 243 16.95 5.28 -10.26
C VAL A 243 17.15 3.79 -10.53
N PRO A 244 16.57 3.26 -11.62
CA PRO A 244 16.91 1.92 -12.09
C PRO A 244 18.36 1.86 -12.56
N GLY A 245 19.04 0.78 -12.23
CA GLY A 245 20.41 0.53 -12.63
C GLY A 245 20.69 -0.97 -12.81
N SER A 246 21.94 -1.32 -12.97
CA SER A 246 22.37 -2.71 -13.03
C SER A 246 23.71 -2.91 -12.36
N ARG A 247 23.98 -4.13 -11.94
CA ARG A 247 25.29 -4.57 -11.42
C ARG A 247 25.82 -5.75 -12.25
N ALA A 248 27.09 -5.71 -12.61
CA ALA A 248 27.72 -6.81 -13.31
C ALA A 248 27.75 -8.07 -12.46
N VAL A 249 27.56 -9.23 -13.09
CA VAL A 249 27.76 -10.54 -12.44
C VAL A 249 29.24 -10.87 -12.50
N GLY A 250 29.91 -10.83 -11.34
CA GLY A 250 31.38 -10.99 -11.25
C GLY A 250 31.90 -12.43 -11.20
N LYS A 251 31.06 -13.47 -11.28
CA LYS A 251 31.47 -14.88 -11.12
C LYS A 251 30.67 -15.84 -12.01
N GLY A 252 31.30 -16.99 -12.33
CA GLY A 252 30.69 -18.10 -13.03
C GLY A 252 30.21 -17.75 -14.43
N LYS A 253 29.24 -18.50 -14.94
CA LYS A 253 28.71 -18.31 -16.30
C LYS A 253 28.14 -16.92 -16.56
N GLY A 254 27.59 -16.26 -15.53
CA GLY A 254 27.12 -14.89 -15.66
C GLY A 254 28.22 -13.91 -16.02
N ALA A 255 29.42 -14.05 -15.43
CA ALA A 255 30.60 -13.25 -15.79
C ALA A 255 31.10 -13.58 -17.20
N GLU A 256 31.20 -14.88 -17.54
CA GLU A 256 31.59 -15.33 -18.87
C GLU A 256 30.66 -14.80 -19.98
N TRP A 257 29.37 -14.70 -19.69
CA TRP A 257 28.34 -14.20 -20.62
C TRP A 257 28.18 -12.66 -20.60
N GLY A 258 28.92 -11.95 -19.76
CA GLY A 258 28.83 -10.49 -19.65
C GLY A 258 27.47 -10.00 -19.09
N LEU A 259 26.81 -10.81 -18.26
CA LEU A 259 25.50 -10.46 -17.74
C LEU A 259 25.57 -9.40 -16.66
N SER A 260 24.53 -8.57 -16.61
CA SER A 260 24.23 -7.66 -15.50
C SER A 260 22.85 -7.96 -14.94
N LEU A 261 22.71 -7.85 -13.64
CA LEU A 261 21.43 -7.99 -12.93
C LEU A 261 20.91 -6.61 -12.56
N TYR A 262 19.57 -6.49 -12.54
CA TYR A 262 18.90 -5.28 -12.07
C TYR A 262 19.38 -4.92 -10.66
N ALA A 263 19.57 -3.62 -10.43
CA ALA A 263 19.82 -3.03 -9.14
C ALA A 263 19.18 -1.64 -9.11
N ALA A 264 18.76 -1.18 -7.93
CA ALA A 264 18.38 0.21 -7.75
C ALA A 264 19.57 1.02 -7.24
N VAL A 265 19.64 2.30 -7.61
CA VAL A 265 20.79 3.16 -7.31
C VAL A 265 20.31 4.49 -6.76
N ILE A 266 20.76 4.87 -5.54
CA ILE A 266 20.62 6.22 -5.03
C ILE A 266 21.73 7.07 -5.64
N VAL A 267 21.35 8.01 -6.49
CA VAL A 267 22.30 8.88 -7.20
C VAL A 267 22.50 10.23 -6.53
N LYS A 268 21.53 10.67 -5.74
CA LYS A 268 21.59 11.90 -4.94
C LYS A 268 20.52 11.89 -3.85
N TYR A 269 20.51 12.89 -3.01
CA TYR A 269 19.39 13.25 -2.13
C TYR A 269 18.74 14.54 -2.65
N ARG A 270 17.45 14.75 -2.36
CA ARG A 270 16.68 15.91 -2.86
C ARG A 270 17.42 17.22 -2.61
N ASP A 271 17.37 18.08 -3.56
CA ASP A 271 17.88 19.45 -3.57
C ASP A 271 16.82 20.39 -4.14
N GLU A 272 17.07 21.70 -4.14
CA GLU A 272 16.14 22.71 -4.66
C GLU A 272 15.74 22.47 -6.13
N LYS A 273 16.63 21.90 -6.96
CA LYS A 273 16.33 21.57 -8.37
C LYS A 273 15.35 20.40 -8.47
N THR A 274 15.49 19.40 -7.58
CA THR A 274 14.55 18.27 -7.51
C THR A 274 13.17 18.78 -7.06
N ASP A 275 13.12 19.70 -6.11
CA ASP A 275 11.88 20.28 -5.59
C ASP A 275 11.13 21.07 -6.67
N LEU A 276 11.81 21.84 -7.49
CA LEU A 276 11.21 22.56 -8.62
C LEU A 276 10.56 21.61 -9.65
N SER A 277 11.19 20.48 -9.94
CA SER A 277 10.60 19.50 -10.88
C SER A 277 9.35 18.81 -10.33
N THR A 278 9.23 18.66 -9.02
CA THR A 278 8.04 18.08 -8.36
C THR A 278 6.92 19.11 -8.17
N THR A 279 7.21 20.37 -8.03
CA THR A 279 6.23 21.47 -7.80
C THR A 279 5.34 21.73 -9.01
N LEU A 280 5.81 21.47 -10.24
CA LEU A 280 4.99 21.62 -11.45
C LEU A 280 3.73 20.75 -11.46
N GLU A 281 3.72 19.67 -10.68
CA GLU A 281 2.56 18.76 -10.57
C GLU A 281 1.47 19.29 -9.62
N ASP A 282 1.81 20.18 -8.70
CA ASP A 282 0.83 20.76 -7.75
C ASP A 282 -0.24 21.62 -8.45
N LEU A 283 0.07 22.14 -9.63
CA LEU A 283 -0.89 22.89 -10.46
C LEU A 283 -1.96 22.01 -11.10
N LEU A 284 -1.76 20.69 -11.10
CA LEU A 284 -2.70 19.70 -11.69
C LEU A 284 -3.66 19.08 -10.66
N ARG A 285 -3.48 19.37 -9.40
CA ARG A 285 -4.25 18.83 -8.26
C ARG A 285 -5.57 19.53 -7.97
#